data_b143571eb3c84a1b6ac283623db34bd6
#
_entry.id   b143571eb3c84a1b6ac283623db34bd6
#
_cell.length_a   1.000
_cell.length_b   1.000
_cell.length_c   1.000
_cell.angle_alpha   90.00
_cell.angle_beta   90.00
_cell.angle_gamma   90.00
#
_symmetry.space_group_name_H-M   'P 1'
#
loop_
_entity.id
_entity.type
_entity.pdbx_description
1 polymer ?
#
loop_
_entity_poly.entity_id
_entity_poly.type
_entity_poly.pdbx_seq_one_letter_code
_entity_poly.pdbx_strand_id
1 'polypeptide(L)'
;MQQVIEGIRRDFMRRPWWMTAMYVFCLYMTFIYMPFDIFLKPVANDEEIWFGITFHREWAKALAPLHWIVYAGMAWGFFRMHRWMWPWASVYVIQVSFSMVVWNLLDERGAGLLAGLVAAIIFLVPAIALWRARDLFRSGKMP
;
A
#
# COMPACT_ATOMS: atom_id res chain seq x y z
N MET A 1 31.39 -0.36 -3.10
CA MET A 1 30.27 -0.45 -4.06
C MET A 1 29.71 -1.86 -4.15
N GLN A 2 30.52 -2.90 -4.38
CA GLN A 2 30.06 -4.31 -4.44
C GLN A 2 29.33 -4.80 -3.18
N GLN A 3 29.81 -4.48 -1.98
CA GLN A 3 29.17 -4.87 -0.71
C GLN A 3 27.76 -4.27 -0.55
N VAL A 4 27.54 -3.04 -1.04
CA VAL A 4 26.22 -2.38 -1.01
C VAL A 4 25.26 -3.08 -1.97
N ILE A 5 25.73 -3.39 -3.19
CA ILE A 5 24.95 -4.10 -4.20
C ILE A 5 24.56 -5.51 -3.72
N GLU A 6 25.49 -6.23 -3.11
CA GLU A 6 25.22 -7.55 -2.53
C GLU A 6 24.26 -7.47 -1.32
N GLY A 7 24.37 -6.41 -0.52
CA GLY A 7 23.43 -6.14 0.58
C GLY A 7 22.00 -5.92 0.07
N ILE A 8 21.84 -5.07 -0.95
CA ILE A 8 20.57 -4.82 -1.60
C ILE A 8 20.00 -6.10 -2.23
N ARG A 9 20.83 -6.83 -3.00
CA ARG A 9 20.43 -8.09 -3.62
C ARG A 9 19.97 -9.12 -2.59
N ARG A 10 20.69 -9.28 -1.48
CA ARG A 10 20.29 -10.17 -0.38
C ARG A 10 18.96 -9.74 0.26
N ASP A 11 18.75 -8.45 0.45
CA ASP A 11 17.47 -7.96 0.99
C ASP A 11 16.29 -8.25 0.05
N PHE A 12 16.47 -8.03 -1.25
CA PHE A 12 15.45 -8.35 -2.26
C PHE A 12 15.16 -9.86 -2.35
N MET A 13 16.13 -10.73 -2.13
CA MET A 13 15.97 -12.19 -2.16
C MET A 13 15.35 -12.77 -0.87
N ARG A 14 15.19 -11.97 0.18
CA ARG A 14 14.54 -12.40 1.45
C ARG A 14 13.04 -12.67 1.32
N ARG A 15 12.42 -12.12 0.29
CA ARG A 15 10.97 -12.13 0.09
C ARG A 15 10.62 -12.73 -1.27
N PRO A 16 9.44 -13.36 -1.41
CA PRO A 16 8.90 -13.68 -2.73
C PRO A 16 8.84 -12.40 -3.59
N TRP A 17 9.07 -12.51 -4.89
CA TRP A 17 9.13 -11.36 -5.81
C TRP A 17 7.91 -10.43 -5.73
N TRP A 18 6.70 -11.00 -5.59
CA TRP A 18 5.46 -10.22 -5.45
C TRP A 18 5.43 -9.38 -4.18
N MET A 19 5.95 -9.91 -3.07
CA MET A 19 6.08 -9.17 -1.80
C MET A 19 7.16 -8.10 -1.88
N THR A 20 8.22 -8.36 -2.61
CA THR A 20 9.26 -7.36 -2.92
C THR A 20 8.69 -6.22 -3.77
N ALA A 21 7.83 -6.51 -4.75
CA ALA A 21 7.13 -5.48 -5.53
C ALA A 21 6.26 -4.59 -4.64
N MET A 22 5.52 -5.17 -3.69
CA MET A 22 4.74 -4.39 -2.71
C MET A 22 5.63 -3.54 -1.80
N TYR A 23 6.76 -4.07 -1.37
CA TYR A 23 7.75 -3.33 -0.58
C TYR A 23 8.31 -2.13 -1.35
N VAL A 24 8.71 -2.32 -2.61
CA VAL A 24 9.20 -1.24 -3.47
C VAL A 24 8.12 -0.18 -3.69
N PHE A 25 6.87 -0.60 -3.90
CA PHE A 25 5.74 0.32 -3.97
C PHE A 25 5.58 1.15 -2.68
N CYS A 26 5.66 0.51 -1.51
CA CYS A 26 5.60 1.24 -0.23
C CYS A 26 6.77 2.22 -0.06
N LEU A 27 7.98 1.87 -0.52
CA LEU A 27 9.13 2.79 -0.52
C LEU A 27 8.88 4.00 -1.44
N TYR A 28 8.37 3.76 -2.66
CA TYR A 28 8.00 4.84 -3.58
C TYR A 28 6.97 5.78 -2.95
N MET A 29 5.90 5.22 -2.38
CA MET A 29 4.88 6.01 -1.70
C MET A 29 5.45 6.81 -0.52
N THR A 30 6.32 6.21 0.29
CA THR A 30 6.89 6.84 1.48
C THR A 30 7.85 7.96 1.16
N PHE A 31 8.75 7.78 0.17
CA PHE A 31 9.86 8.70 -0.04
C PHE A 31 9.67 9.64 -1.22
N ILE A 32 8.75 9.34 -2.14
CA ILE A 32 8.56 10.14 -3.36
C ILE A 32 7.13 10.70 -3.40
N TYR A 33 6.12 9.84 -3.50
CA TYR A 33 4.76 10.29 -3.77
C TYR A 33 4.15 11.10 -2.62
N MET A 34 4.14 10.55 -1.40
CA MET A 34 3.50 11.21 -0.25
C MET A 34 4.20 12.54 0.16
N PRO A 35 5.55 12.64 0.17
CA PRO A 35 6.21 13.93 0.36
C PRO A 35 5.83 14.96 -0.72
N PHE A 36 5.76 14.55 -2.00
CA PHE A 36 5.31 15.44 -3.06
C PHE A 36 3.86 15.88 -2.83
N ASP A 37 2.97 14.94 -2.55
CA ASP A 37 1.54 15.19 -2.33
C ASP A 37 1.29 16.12 -1.14
N ILE A 38 1.98 15.91 -0.02
CA ILE A 38 1.81 16.69 1.20
C ILE A 38 2.41 18.10 1.06
N PHE A 39 3.65 18.22 0.52
CA PHE A 39 4.42 19.46 0.61
C PHE A 39 4.42 20.28 -0.68
N LEU A 40 4.24 19.67 -1.82
CA LEU A 40 4.43 20.35 -3.12
C LEU A 40 3.14 20.50 -3.93
N LYS A 41 2.19 19.56 -3.79
CA LYS A 41 0.92 19.61 -4.53
C LYS A 41 0.04 20.75 -3.99
N PRO A 42 -0.52 21.62 -4.85
CA PRO A 42 -1.41 22.69 -4.42
C PRO A 42 -2.68 22.16 -3.76
N VAL A 43 -3.11 22.77 -2.65
CA VAL A 43 -4.32 22.39 -1.90
C VAL A 43 -5.57 22.35 -2.79
N ALA A 44 -5.68 23.29 -3.74
CA ALA A 44 -6.83 23.37 -4.64
C ALA A 44 -7.04 22.12 -5.51
N ASN A 45 -5.96 21.38 -5.79
CA ASN A 45 -5.94 20.18 -6.64
C ASN A 45 -5.75 18.89 -5.83
N ASP A 46 -5.83 18.99 -4.51
CA ASP A 46 -5.55 17.84 -3.65
C ASP A 46 -6.79 16.99 -3.45
N GLU A 47 -6.58 15.68 -3.56
CA GLU A 47 -7.60 14.65 -3.37
C GLU A 47 -7.00 13.47 -2.62
N GLU A 48 -7.72 12.98 -1.63
CA GLU A 48 -7.40 11.80 -0.84
C GLU A 48 -8.61 10.86 -0.78
N ILE A 49 -8.37 9.57 -0.92
CA ILE A 49 -9.44 8.57 -0.90
C ILE A 49 -9.31 7.68 0.34
N TRP A 50 -10.32 7.71 1.20
CA TRP A 50 -10.44 6.81 2.34
C TRP A 50 -11.75 6.04 2.27
N PHE A 51 -11.67 4.72 2.36
CA PHE A 51 -12.82 3.81 2.27
C PHE A 51 -13.69 4.02 1.02
N GLY A 52 -13.09 4.53 -0.07
CA GLY A 52 -13.79 4.82 -1.31
C GLY A 52 -14.46 6.19 -1.37
N ILE A 53 -14.35 7.00 -0.33
CA ILE A 53 -14.86 8.38 -0.29
C ILE A 53 -13.72 9.31 -0.66
N THR A 54 -13.93 10.20 -1.63
CA THR A 54 -12.97 11.20 -2.06
C THR A 54 -13.09 12.45 -1.19
N PHE A 55 -12.02 12.82 -0.53
CA PHE A 55 -11.86 14.07 0.20
C PHE A 55 -11.07 15.05 -0.67
N HIS A 56 -11.42 16.33 -0.60
CA HIS A 56 -10.84 17.38 -1.44
C HIS A 56 -10.18 18.46 -0.60
N ARG A 57 -9.19 19.18 -1.20
CA ARG A 57 -8.55 20.39 -0.66
C ARG A 57 -7.97 20.18 0.75
N GLU A 58 -8.42 20.99 1.72
CA GLU A 58 -7.91 21.00 3.10
C GLU A 58 -8.11 19.65 3.80
N TRP A 59 -9.22 18.98 3.56
CA TRP A 59 -9.48 17.65 4.10
C TRP A 59 -8.55 16.59 3.52
N ALA A 60 -8.25 16.67 2.22
CA ALA A 60 -7.26 15.81 1.60
C ALA A 60 -5.88 16.01 2.25
N LYS A 61 -5.44 17.28 2.37
CA LYS A 61 -4.17 17.63 3.05
C LYS A 61 -4.09 17.14 4.50
N ALA A 62 -5.20 17.23 5.23
CA ALA A 62 -5.25 16.78 6.62
C ALA A 62 -5.15 15.25 6.75
N LEU A 63 -5.65 14.51 5.75
CA LEU A 63 -5.68 13.04 5.75
C LEU A 63 -4.43 12.40 5.12
N ALA A 64 -3.75 13.09 4.20
CA ALA A 64 -2.55 12.58 3.52
C ALA A 64 -1.44 12.10 4.47
N PRO A 65 -1.13 12.76 5.62
CA PRO A 65 -0.16 12.24 6.58
C PRO A 65 -0.51 10.86 7.15
N LEU A 66 -1.79 10.52 7.25
CA LEU A 66 -2.21 9.18 7.71
C LEU A 66 -1.82 8.09 6.69
N HIS A 67 -2.04 8.34 5.39
CA HIS A 67 -1.55 7.45 4.34
C HIS A 67 -0.02 7.33 4.36
N TRP A 68 0.67 8.45 4.56
CA TRP A 68 2.13 8.43 4.67
C TRP A 68 2.61 7.52 5.80
N ILE A 69 2.01 7.63 6.99
CA ILE A 69 2.32 6.77 8.13
C ILE A 69 2.05 5.29 7.82
N VAL A 70 0.93 4.99 7.15
CA VAL A 70 0.58 3.62 6.74
C VAL A 70 1.64 3.06 5.79
N TYR A 71 2.01 3.79 4.71
CA TYR A 71 3.02 3.35 3.76
C TYR A 71 4.41 3.21 4.38
N ALA A 72 4.81 4.17 5.23
CA ALA A 72 6.08 4.10 5.96
C ALA A 72 6.12 2.90 6.92
N GLY A 73 5.03 2.65 7.64
CA GLY A 73 4.88 1.49 8.51
C GLY A 73 4.95 0.19 7.74
N MET A 74 4.26 0.09 6.60
CA MET A 74 4.30 -1.09 5.74
C MET A 74 5.69 -1.31 5.11
N ALA A 75 6.35 -0.25 4.65
CA ALA A 75 7.73 -0.33 4.14
C ALA A 75 8.67 -0.88 5.21
N TRP A 76 8.61 -0.35 6.42
CA TRP A 76 9.39 -0.86 7.56
C TRP A 76 9.04 -2.30 7.92
N GLY A 77 7.74 -2.62 7.94
CA GLY A 77 7.24 -3.95 8.23
C GLY A 77 7.73 -5.00 7.22
N PHE A 78 7.69 -4.70 5.92
CA PHE A 78 8.25 -5.56 4.86
C PHE A 78 9.76 -5.64 4.93
N PHE A 79 10.46 -4.52 5.17
CA PHE A 79 11.92 -4.52 5.32
C PHE A 79 12.38 -5.47 6.42
N ARG A 80 11.73 -5.44 7.56
CA ARG A 80 12.09 -6.24 8.74
C ARG A 80 11.33 -7.56 8.83
N MET A 81 10.39 -7.85 7.92
CA MET A 81 9.49 -9.01 7.98
C MET A 81 8.82 -9.15 9.36
N HIS A 82 8.33 -8.04 9.89
CA HIS A 82 7.76 -7.99 11.22
C HIS A 82 6.49 -8.83 11.36
N ARG A 83 6.33 -9.51 12.51
CA ARG A 83 5.17 -10.35 12.82
C ARG A 83 3.84 -9.60 12.80
N TRP A 84 3.85 -8.30 13.16
CA TRP A 84 2.64 -7.49 13.17
C TRP A 84 2.08 -7.22 11.75
N MET A 85 2.91 -7.35 10.71
CA MET A 85 2.42 -7.26 9.34
C MET A 85 1.27 -8.23 9.06
N TRP A 86 1.30 -9.40 9.69
CA TRP A 86 0.18 -10.31 9.63
C TRP A 86 -0.70 -10.17 10.89
N PRO A 87 -2.02 -9.91 10.76
CA PRO A 87 -2.82 -9.87 9.51
C PRO A 87 -2.93 -8.46 8.89
N TRP A 88 -2.36 -7.41 9.48
CA TRP A 88 -2.67 -6.02 9.18
C TRP A 88 -2.40 -5.61 7.73
N ALA A 89 -1.34 -6.11 7.10
CA ALA A 89 -1.06 -5.84 5.69
C ALA A 89 -2.19 -6.39 4.78
N SER A 90 -2.66 -7.60 5.06
CA SER A 90 -3.80 -8.18 4.32
C SER A 90 -5.09 -7.41 4.57
N VAL A 91 -5.38 -7.04 5.82
CA VAL A 91 -6.57 -6.24 6.19
C VAL A 91 -6.56 -4.89 5.47
N TYR A 92 -5.42 -4.23 5.40
CA TYR A 92 -5.30 -2.97 4.68
C TYR A 92 -5.59 -3.14 3.18
N VAL A 93 -5.05 -4.18 2.54
CA VAL A 93 -5.31 -4.42 1.11
C VAL A 93 -6.77 -4.84 0.85
N ILE A 94 -7.41 -5.55 1.79
CA ILE A 94 -8.87 -5.82 1.73
C ILE A 94 -9.65 -4.51 1.82
N GLN A 95 -9.25 -3.58 2.69
CA GLN A 95 -9.86 -2.26 2.80
C GLN A 95 -9.72 -1.48 1.48
N VAL A 96 -8.55 -1.54 0.82
CA VAL A 96 -8.35 -0.94 -0.51
C VAL A 96 -9.28 -1.59 -1.55
N SER A 97 -9.40 -2.93 -1.55
CA SER A 97 -10.32 -3.65 -2.41
C SER A 97 -11.78 -3.19 -2.24
N PHE A 98 -12.23 -3.05 -1.00
CA PHE A 98 -13.56 -2.49 -0.68
C PHE A 98 -13.68 -1.04 -1.18
N SER A 99 -12.65 -0.22 -0.95
CA SER A 99 -12.62 1.18 -1.42
C SER A 99 -12.79 1.29 -2.93
N MET A 100 -12.26 0.35 -3.71
CA MET A 100 -12.43 0.35 -5.18
C MET A 100 -13.90 0.21 -5.59
N VAL A 101 -14.67 -0.62 -4.89
CA VAL A 101 -16.12 -0.77 -5.16
C VAL A 101 -16.85 0.52 -4.80
N VAL A 102 -16.61 1.03 -3.59
CA VAL A 102 -17.30 2.24 -3.10
C VAL A 102 -16.99 3.45 -3.97
N TRP A 103 -15.72 3.65 -4.31
CA TRP A 103 -15.29 4.76 -5.16
C TRP A 103 -15.93 4.71 -6.54
N ASN A 104 -15.95 3.53 -7.18
CA ASN A 104 -16.58 3.38 -8.50
C ASN A 104 -18.10 3.59 -8.48
N LEU A 105 -18.74 3.46 -7.33
CA LEU A 105 -20.18 3.70 -7.17
C LEU A 105 -20.52 5.15 -6.83
N LEU A 106 -19.67 5.84 -6.06
CA LEU A 106 -19.99 7.13 -5.46
C LEU A 106 -19.27 8.32 -6.10
N ASP A 107 -18.08 8.13 -6.67
CA ASP A 107 -17.32 9.20 -7.33
C ASP A 107 -17.89 9.45 -8.74
N GLU A 108 -17.98 10.69 -9.15
CA GLU A 108 -18.50 11.10 -10.47
C GLU A 108 -17.65 10.51 -11.63
N ARG A 109 -16.38 10.21 -11.38
CA ARG A 109 -15.44 9.57 -12.33
C ARG A 109 -15.52 8.05 -12.30
N GLY A 110 -16.33 7.49 -11.41
CA GLY A 110 -16.50 6.05 -11.25
C GLY A 110 -17.22 5.42 -12.45
N ALA A 111 -16.80 4.22 -12.84
CA ALA A 111 -17.37 3.47 -13.96
C ALA A 111 -18.45 2.46 -13.53
N GLY A 112 -18.98 2.60 -12.32
CA GLY A 112 -20.07 1.79 -11.79
C GLY A 112 -19.63 0.47 -11.15
N LEU A 113 -20.63 -0.32 -10.75
CA LEU A 113 -20.44 -1.53 -9.94
C LEU A 113 -19.51 -2.55 -10.61
N LEU A 114 -19.68 -2.81 -11.89
CA LEU A 114 -18.87 -3.82 -12.57
C LEU A 114 -17.38 -3.47 -12.57
N ALA A 115 -17.05 -2.22 -12.86
CA ALA A 115 -15.66 -1.74 -12.81
C ALA A 115 -15.09 -1.81 -11.40
N GLY A 116 -15.89 -1.42 -10.39
CA GLY A 116 -15.52 -1.53 -8.99
C GLY A 116 -15.24 -2.98 -8.55
N LEU A 117 -16.06 -3.94 -8.97
CA LEU A 117 -15.84 -5.36 -8.68
C LEU A 117 -14.59 -5.90 -9.36
N VAL A 118 -14.35 -5.55 -10.62
CA VAL A 118 -13.13 -5.97 -11.33
C VAL A 118 -11.88 -5.41 -10.61
N ALA A 119 -11.87 -4.13 -10.26
CA ALA A 119 -10.78 -3.53 -9.51
C ALA A 119 -10.60 -4.20 -8.13
N ALA A 120 -11.69 -4.46 -7.41
CA ALA A 120 -11.66 -5.13 -6.12
C ALA A 120 -11.04 -6.53 -6.20
N ILE A 121 -11.38 -7.32 -7.22
CA ILE A 121 -10.81 -8.66 -7.43
C ILE A 121 -9.30 -8.57 -7.64
N ILE A 122 -8.82 -7.59 -8.40
CA ILE A 122 -7.37 -7.37 -8.61
C ILE A 122 -6.66 -7.15 -7.27
N PHE A 123 -7.21 -6.32 -6.38
CA PHE A 123 -6.62 -6.09 -5.06
C PHE A 123 -6.81 -7.27 -4.08
N LEU A 124 -7.84 -8.09 -4.25
CA LEU A 124 -8.01 -9.29 -3.43
C LEU A 124 -6.90 -10.33 -3.65
N VAL A 125 -6.31 -10.39 -4.83
CA VAL A 125 -5.21 -11.32 -5.11
C VAL A 125 -4.03 -11.11 -4.16
N PRO A 126 -3.42 -9.91 -4.06
CA PRO A 126 -2.34 -9.65 -3.11
C PRO A 126 -2.82 -9.73 -1.64
N ALA A 127 -4.06 -9.40 -1.34
CA ALA A 127 -4.62 -9.57 0.01
C ALA A 127 -4.60 -11.03 0.46
N ILE A 128 -5.07 -11.94 -0.41
CA ILE A 128 -5.05 -13.40 -0.16
C ILE A 128 -3.61 -13.92 -0.08
N ALA A 129 -2.73 -13.46 -0.96
CA ALA A 129 -1.31 -13.83 -0.93
C ALA A 129 -0.66 -13.43 0.40
N LEU A 130 -0.90 -12.22 0.90
CA LEU A 130 -0.43 -11.74 2.20
C LEU A 130 -1.02 -12.55 3.35
N TRP A 131 -2.32 -12.88 3.29
CA TRP A 131 -2.96 -13.71 4.31
C TRP A 131 -2.33 -15.08 4.41
N ARG A 132 -2.04 -15.70 3.28
CA ARG A 132 -1.37 -17.02 3.20
C ARG A 132 0.11 -16.96 3.58
N ALA A 133 0.74 -15.81 3.49
CA ALA A 133 2.16 -15.60 3.81
C ALA A 133 2.45 -15.48 5.32
N ARG A 134 1.53 -15.86 6.21
CA ARG A 134 1.63 -15.78 7.66
C ARG A 134 2.97 -16.29 8.20
N ASP A 135 3.43 -17.43 7.71
CA ASP A 135 4.61 -18.10 8.22
C ASP A 135 5.90 -17.36 7.86
N LEU A 136 5.92 -16.63 6.73
CA LEU A 136 7.04 -15.77 6.34
C LEU A 136 7.26 -14.62 7.35
N PHE A 137 6.16 -14.08 7.91
CA PHE A 137 6.22 -13.04 8.95
C PHE A 137 6.48 -13.60 10.35
N ARG A 138 6.14 -14.87 10.61
CA ARG A 138 6.30 -15.50 11.95
C ARG A 138 7.69 -16.06 12.18
N SER A 139 8.27 -16.68 11.18
CA SER A 139 9.54 -17.37 11.34
C SER A 139 10.72 -16.42 11.52
N GLY A 140 10.65 -15.20 10.99
CA GLY A 140 11.81 -14.31 10.90
C GLY A 140 13.01 -15.02 10.21
N LYS A 141 12.81 -16.28 9.82
CA LYS A 141 13.76 -17.13 9.11
C LYS A 141 13.37 -17.12 7.64
N MET A 142 14.37 -16.85 6.85
CA MET A 142 14.36 -16.98 5.41
C MET A 142 14.23 -18.46 5.01
N PRO A 143 13.59 -18.73 3.86
CA PRO A 143 13.77 -20.01 3.19
C PRO A 143 15.22 -20.20 2.74
#